data_3b1ae5a05d8710538d70281cd2a2820e
#
_entry.id   3b1ae5a05d8710538d70281cd2a2820e
#
_cell.length_a   1.000
_cell.length_b   1.000
_cell.length_c   1.000
_cell.angle_alpha   90.00
_cell.angle_beta   90.00
_cell.angle_gamma   90.00
#
_symmetry.space_group_name_H-M   'P 1'
#
loop_
_entity.id
_entity.type
_entity.pdbx_description
1 polymer ?
#
loop_
_entity_poly.entity_id
_entity_poly.type
_entity_poly.pdbx_seq_one_letter_code
_entity_poly.pdbx_strand_id
1 'polypeptide(L)'
;MRSRLELLPAFFCSFLPSLQQSGSSESSARSAMRSLIALVLLGQILGCTAVSPPFIPLRPQLLPCDLPEVEHAAEIAVNHINTHTVHGYKYVLNRIEKAKMIPRRPHGEIYFLEMELLETRCHVLSPVPAANCSVRARHEHAVEGDCNVKLLKHEGEFKVLNVHCHSTPDSAEDVVRLCPDCPLLLPLNNANVVSAVNTALAHFNAENNSIHYQLLEISRGQISVLPPATHVEFAIVLSNCSAQEAQDLAQDCKPLTGEHSQFGFCKATVFDHNVPTGQTLPKDVVHCSVYEQQAGAFHTHWTEHHLGGKIISPGIGHTVLSLIHSHNDTHASHESHSAEAIVPAVQPAVVKREVGAAPPLQPVLVAPGPQLCPGKVHFFSLD
;
A
#
# COMPACT_ATOMS: atom_id res chain seq x y z
N MET A 1 17.78 -38.71 -12.36
CA MET A 1 17.39 -39.60 -13.46
C MET A 1 16.42 -38.91 -14.38
N ARG A 2 16.90 -38.76 -15.62
CA ARG A 2 16.16 -38.45 -16.86
C ARG A 2 15.19 -37.30 -16.95
N SER A 3 15.74 -36.27 -17.56
CA SER A 3 15.23 -35.25 -18.47
C SER A 3 14.10 -35.71 -19.41
N ARG A 4 13.11 -34.82 -19.58
CA ARG A 4 12.45 -34.67 -20.88
C ARG A 4 12.40 -33.17 -21.24
N LEU A 5 13.22 -32.83 -22.23
CA LEU A 5 13.05 -31.71 -23.12
C LEU A 5 11.84 -31.99 -24.02
N GLU A 6 10.90 -31.08 -24.14
CA GLU A 6 9.99 -31.06 -25.30
C GLU A 6 10.20 -29.75 -26.08
N LEU A 7 10.46 -30.00 -27.36
CA LEU A 7 10.88 -29.09 -28.41
C LEU A 7 9.79 -28.09 -28.80
N LEU A 8 10.18 -26.84 -28.93
CA LEU A 8 9.52 -25.83 -29.74
C LEU A 8 9.83 -26.07 -31.22
N PRO A 9 8.88 -25.94 -32.15
CA PRO A 9 9.17 -25.87 -33.57
C PRO A 9 9.60 -24.44 -33.94
N ALA A 10 10.90 -24.26 -34.14
CA ALA A 10 11.45 -23.14 -34.86
C ALA A 10 11.17 -23.30 -36.35
N PHE A 11 10.31 -22.45 -36.93
CA PHE A 11 10.21 -22.33 -38.38
C PHE A 11 11.39 -21.51 -38.89
N PHE A 12 12.38 -22.24 -39.40
CA PHE A 12 13.47 -21.70 -40.18
C PHE A 12 12.98 -21.37 -41.60
N CYS A 13 13.01 -20.10 -41.96
CA CYS A 13 12.95 -19.62 -43.32
C CYS A 13 14.36 -19.19 -43.73
N SER A 14 15.19 -20.14 -44.14
CA SER A 14 16.49 -19.85 -44.75
C SER A 14 16.81 -20.95 -45.75
N PHE A 15 16.54 -20.67 -47.00
CA PHE A 15 17.15 -21.37 -48.14
C PHE A 15 17.52 -20.37 -49.23
N LEU A 16 18.78 -19.99 -49.28
CA LEU A 16 19.43 -19.41 -50.41
C LEU A 16 20.28 -20.51 -51.07
N PRO A 17 19.97 -20.95 -52.32
CA PRO A 17 20.91 -21.73 -53.09
C PRO A 17 21.87 -20.82 -53.86
N SER A 18 23.16 -21.03 -53.68
CA SER A 18 24.21 -20.46 -54.47
C SER A 18 24.14 -21.04 -55.90
N LEU A 19 23.91 -20.19 -56.88
CA LEU A 19 23.98 -20.56 -58.32
C LEU A 19 25.42 -20.41 -58.81
N GLN A 20 26.05 -21.56 -59.08
CA GLN A 20 27.29 -21.66 -59.80
C GLN A 20 27.00 -21.68 -61.31
N GLN A 21 27.63 -20.79 -62.06
CA GLN A 21 27.45 -20.53 -63.46
C GLN A 21 28.23 -21.56 -64.30
N SER A 22 27.56 -22.30 -65.13
CA SER A 22 28.21 -22.91 -66.30
C SER A 22 27.27 -22.74 -67.48
N GLY A 23 27.84 -22.25 -68.60
CA GLY A 23 27.13 -21.80 -69.75
C GLY A 23 26.73 -22.91 -70.70
N SER A 24 25.71 -22.62 -71.45
CA SER A 24 25.50 -22.67 -72.90
C SER A 24 24.05 -22.96 -73.24
N SER A 25 23.54 -22.14 -74.21
CA SER A 25 22.37 -22.31 -75.05
C SER A 25 21.08 -22.90 -74.46
N GLU A 26 20.14 -21.96 -74.24
CA GLU A 26 18.69 -22.17 -74.46
C GLU A 26 17.90 -20.92 -74.06
N SER A 27 17.61 -20.06 -74.95
CA SER A 27 16.94 -18.77 -74.68
C SER A 27 15.42 -18.88 -74.42
N SER A 28 14.80 -20.01 -74.78
CA SER A 28 13.35 -20.19 -74.61
C SER A 28 12.98 -20.78 -73.19
N ALA A 29 13.78 -21.69 -72.68
CA ALA A 29 13.55 -22.33 -71.37
C ALA A 29 13.77 -21.38 -70.22
N ARG A 30 14.69 -20.39 -70.35
CA ARG A 30 14.96 -19.38 -69.31
C ARG A 30 13.81 -18.39 -69.10
N SER A 31 13.02 -18.11 -70.11
CA SER A 31 11.85 -17.22 -69.97
C SER A 31 10.72 -17.90 -69.23
N ALA A 32 10.43 -19.17 -69.52
CA ALA A 32 9.41 -19.95 -68.84
C ALA A 32 9.75 -20.20 -67.36
N MET A 33 11.05 -20.50 -67.07
CA MET A 33 11.50 -20.72 -65.71
C MET A 33 11.48 -19.44 -64.84
N ARG A 34 11.80 -18.30 -65.44
CA ARG A 34 11.66 -16.95 -64.77
C ARG A 34 10.21 -16.61 -64.45
N SER A 35 9.27 -16.92 -65.35
CA SER A 35 7.84 -16.73 -65.11
C SER A 35 7.32 -17.65 -64.00
N LEU A 36 7.77 -18.94 -63.95
CA LEU A 36 7.39 -19.85 -62.91
C LEU A 36 7.94 -19.44 -61.54
N ILE A 37 9.19 -18.98 -61.47
CA ILE A 37 9.79 -18.47 -60.20
C ILE A 37 9.05 -17.19 -59.75
N ALA A 38 8.71 -16.29 -60.68
CA ALA A 38 7.94 -15.11 -60.33
C ALA A 38 6.54 -15.44 -59.80
N LEU A 39 5.86 -16.44 -60.39
CA LEU A 39 4.56 -16.90 -59.90
C LEU A 39 4.61 -17.58 -58.55
N VAL A 40 5.64 -18.37 -58.30
CA VAL A 40 5.85 -19.02 -56.98
C VAL A 40 6.18 -17.97 -55.94
N LEU A 41 7.01 -16.98 -56.23
CA LEU A 41 7.31 -15.88 -55.32
C LEU A 41 6.08 -15.00 -55.05
N LEU A 42 5.27 -14.71 -56.10
CA LEU A 42 4.02 -13.99 -55.93
C LEU A 42 3.00 -14.78 -55.08
N GLY A 43 2.93 -16.09 -55.29
CA GLY A 43 2.09 -16.97 -54.48
C GLY A 43 2.51 -17.02 -52.99
N GLN A 44 3.81 -16.97 -52.73
CA GLN A 44 4.34 -16.92 -51.36
C GLN A 44 4.06 -15.55 -50.70
N ILE A 45 4.17 -14.45 -51.45
CA ILE A 45 3.85 -13.11 -50.95
C ILE A 45 2.34 -12.96 -50.67
N LEU A 46 1.50 -13.51 -51.54
CA LEU A 46 0.03 -13.51 -51.33
C LEU A 46 -0.43 -14.48 -50.26
N GLY A 47 0.29 -15.61 -50.02
CA GLY A 47 0.03 -16.57 -48.97
C GLY A 47 0.47 -16.14 -47.58
N CYS A 48 1.36 -15.14 -47.50
CA CYS A 48 1.88 -14.60 -46.22
C CYS A 48 1.07 -13.42 -45.67
N THR A 49 -0.10 -13.12 -46.17
CA THR A 49 -1.04 -12.27 -45.42
C THR A 49 -1.58 -13.08 -44.28
N ALA A 50 -0.78 -13.20 -43.19
CA ALA A 50 -1.28 -13.65 -41.92
C ALA A 50 -2.38 -12.65 -41.51
N VAL A 51 -3.63 -13.05 -41.76
CA VAL A 51 -4.78 -12.35 -41.18
C VAL A 51 -4.61 -12.49 -39.69
N SER A 52 -4.03 -11.49 -39.06
CA SER A 52 -4.03 -11.41 -37.60
C SER A 52 -5.48 -11.57 -37.13
N PRO A 53 -5.80 -12.57 -36.31
CA PRO A 53 -7.17 -12.70 -35.81
C PRO A 53 -7.60 -11.36 -35.23
N PRO A 54 -8.84 -10.93 -35.44
CA PRO A 54 -9.30 -9.64 -34.93
C PRO A 54 -8.98 -9.61 -33.43
N PHE A 55 -8.24 -8.58 -33.00
CA PHE A 55 -7.96 -8.33 -31.61
C PHE A 55 -9.32 -8.03 -30.95
N ILE A 56 -9.94 -9.07 -30.36
CA ILE A 56 -11.13 -8.89 -29.55
C ILE A 56 -10.61 -8.32 -28.21
N PRO A 57 -10.88 -7.03 -27.92
CA PRO A 57 -10.50 -6.46 -26.64
C PRO A 57 -11.18 -7.27 -25.54
N LEU A 58 -10.38 -7.87 -24.66
CA LEU A 58 -10.87 -8.59 -23.50
C LEU A 58 -11.60 -7.58 -22.62
N ARG A 59 -12.92 -7.74 -22.49
CA ARG A 59 -13.73 -6.83 -21.68
C ARG A 59 -13.50 -7.13 -20.21
N PRO A 60 -13.34 -6.09 -19.38
CA PRO A 60 -13.35 -6.27 -17.92
C PRO A 60 -14.66 -6.91 -17.48
N GLN A 61 -14.57 -7.93 -16.64
CA GLN A 61 -15.71 -8.55 -15.98
C GLN A 61 -15.82 -8.00 -14.57
N LEU A 62 -17.00 -7.53 -14.19
CA LEU A 62 -17.30 -7.18 -12.82
C LEU A 62 -17.56 -8.49 -12.06
N LEU A 63 -16.93 -8.62 -10.90
CA LEU A 63 -17.09 -9.77 -10.02
C LEU A 63 -17.90 -9.36 -8.78
N PRO A 64 -18.69 -10.26 -8.20
CA PRO A 64 -19.24 -10.05 -6.87
C PRO A 64 -18.11 -9.91 -5.85
N CYS A 65 -18.21 -8.89 -4.99
CA CYS A 65 -17.17 -8.60 -4.01
C CYS A 65 -17.03 -9.66 -2.91
N ASP A 66 -18.12 -10.39 -2.63
CA ASP A 66 -18.16 -11.47 -1.61
C ASP A 66 -17.78 -12.85 -2.18
N LEU A 67 -17.22 -12.93 -3.37
CA LEU A 67 -16.70 -14.20 -3.88
C LEU A 67 -15.47 -14.62 -3.07
N PRO A 68 -15.36 -15.89 -2.64
CA PRO A 68 -14.22 -16.37 -1.85
C PRO A 68 -12.86 -16.12 -2.53
N GLU A 69 -12.83 -16.14 -3.84
CA GLU A 69 -11.63 -15.85 -4.62
C GLU A 69 -11.26 -14.37 -4.57
N VAL A 70 -12.23 -13.47 -4.59
CA VAL A 70 -12.03 -12.02 -4.48
C VAL A 70 -11.59 -11.66 -3.06
N GLU A 71 -12.22 -12.27 -2.04
CA GLU A 71 -11.80 -12.12 -0.65
C GLU A 71 -10.37 -12.59 -0.44
N HIS A 72 -10.01 -13.76 -0.98
CA HIS A 72 -8.63 -14.26 -0.90
C HIS A 72 -7.61 -13.34 -1.59
N ALA A 73 -7.95 -12.77 -2.75
CA ALA A 73 -7.12 -11.78 -3.42
C ALA A 73 -6.95 -10.51 -2.56
N ALA A 74 -8.01 -10.07 -1.87
CA ALA A 74 -7.97 -8.93 -0.96
C ALA A 74 -7.09 -9.22 0.28
N GLU A 75 -7.17 -10.42 0.87
CA GLU A 75 -6.30 -10.83 1.98
C GLU A 75 -4.81 -10.77 1.59
N ILE A 76 -4.46 -11.28 0.40
CA ILE A 76 -3.09 -11.20 -0.13
C ILE A 76 -2.67 -9.74 -0.32
N ALA A 77 -3.58 -8.89 -0.82
CA ALA A 77 -3.31 -7.47 -0.98
C ALA A 77 -3.07 -6.78 0.37
N VAL A 78 -3.90 -7.04 1.39
CA VAL A 78 -3.73 -6.47 2.74
C VAL A 78 -2.43 -6.93 3.39
N ASN A 79 -2.07 -8.21 3.25
CA ASN A 79 -0.79 -8.72 3.74
C ASN A 79 0.39 -8.02 3.05
N HIS A 80 0.29 -7.81 1.74
CA HIS A 80 1.30 -7.07 0.98
C HIS A 80 1.42 -5.62 1.46
N ILE A 81 0.29 -4.92 1.66
CA ILE A 81 0.25 -3.55 2.18
C ILE A 81 0.94 -3.48 3.54
N ASN A 82 0.56 -4.33 4.50
CA ASN A 82 1.14 -4.36 5.84
C ASN A 82 2.63 -4.71 5.86
N THR A 83 3.10 -5.50 4.89
CA THR A 83 4.51 -5.86 4.78
C THR A 83 5.36 -4.74 4.19
N HIS A 84 4.79 -3.90 3.33
CA HIS A 84 5.50 -2.81 2.66
C HIS A 84 5.25 -1.44 3.32
N THR A 85 4.31 -1.36 4.25
CA THR A 85 4.11 -0.16 5.07
C THR A 85 5.20 -0.11 6.14
N VAL A 86 5.97 0.97 6.14
CA VAL A 86 7.14 1.14 7.02
C VAL A 86 6.86 2.10 8.17
N HIS A 87 5.75 2.82 8.17
CA HIS A 87 5.33 3.80 9.18
C HIS A 87 3.94 3.51 9.70
N GLY A 88 3.70 3.90 10.94
CA GLY A 88 2.38 3.86 11.56
C GLY A 88 1.90 2.45 11.87
N TYR A 89 0.67 2.15 11.49
CA TYR A 89 -0.07 1.00 12.00
C TYR A 89 -0.39 -0.01 10.90
N LYS A 90 -0.69 -1.23 11.33
CA LYS A 90 -1.23 -2.29 10.46
C LYS A 90 -2.70 -2.02 10.16
N TYR A 91 -3.11 -2.42 8.97
CA TYR A 91 -4.48 -2.31 8.48
C TYR A 91 -5.12 -3.68 8.32
N VAL A 92 -6.44 -3.72 8.42
CA VAL A 92 -7.27 -4.90 8.14
C VAL A 92 -8.34 -4.54 7.11
N LEU A 93 -8.79 -5.54 6.34
CA LEU A 93 -9.86 -5.35 5.37
C LEU A 93 -11.17 -5.04 6.10
N ASN A 94 -11.84 -3.95 5.72
CA ASN A 94 -13.20 -3.65 6.17
C ASN A 94 -14.24 -4.00 5.11
N ARG A 95 -14.00 -3.60 3.86
CA ARG A 95 -14.93 -3.84 2.77
C ARG A 95 -14.22 -3.85 1.41
N ILE A 96 -14.71 -4.65 0.49
CA ILE A 96 -14.31 -4.58 -0.92
C ILE A 96 -15.34 -3.74 -1.64
N GLU A 97 -14.94 -2.57 -2.13
CA GLU A 97 -15.83 -1.62 -2.80
C GLU A 97 -16.13 -2.04 -4.23
N LYS A 98 -15.12 -2.64 -4.89
CA LYS A 98 -15.24 -3.02 -6.28
C LYS A 98 -14.23 -4.09 -6.66
N ALA A 99 -14.69 -5.04 -7.45
CA ALA A 99 -13.86 -6.09 -8.01
C ALA A 99 -14.06 -6.22 -9.52
N LYS A 100 -12.95 -6.19 -10.27
CA LYS A 100 -12.93 -6.41 -11.72
C LYS A 100 -11.84 -7.41 -12.07
N MET A 101 -12.09 -8.23 -13.08
CA MET A 101 -11.13 -9.16 -13.63
C MET A 101 -11.01 -8.97 -15.14
N ILE A 102 -9.80 -9.05 -15.66
CA ILE A 102 -9.49 -9.05 -17.09
C ILE A 102 -8.67 -10.30 -17.38
N PRO A 103 -9.15 -11.22 -18.24
CA PRO A 103 -8.35 -12.35 -18.67
C PRO A 103 -7.11 -11.87 -19.42
N ARG A 104 -5.95 -12.47 -19.15
CA ARG A 104 -4.68 -12.17 -19.84
C ARG A 104 -4.23 -13.37 -20.66
N ARG A 105 -4.04 -13.17 -21.94
CA ARG A 105 -3.46 -14.21 -22.83
C ARG A 105 -1.93 -14.07 -22.88
N PRO A 106 -1.15 -15.15 -22.97
CA PRO A 106 -1.61 -16.53 -23.07
C PRO A 106 -2.09 -17.17 -21.76
N HIS A 107 -1.66 -16.65 -20.59
CA HIS A 107 -1.99 -17.25 -19.29
C HIS A 107 -2.25 -16.19 -18.22
N GLY A 108 -3.23 -16.45 -17.34
CA GLY A 108 -3.51 -15.68 -16.16
C GLY A 108 -4.69 -14.70 -16.29
N GLU A 109 -4.97 -14.04 -15.18
CA GLU A 109 -6.06 -13.10 -14.98
C GLU A 109 -5.53 -11.91 -14.19
N ILE A 110 -5.98 -10.71 -14.54
CA ILE A 110 -5.63 -9.50 -13.77
C ILE A 110 -6.85 -9.05 -13.00
N TYR A 111 -6.71 -8.98 -11.69
CA TYR A 111 -7.69 -8.46 -10.75
C TYR A 111 -7.40 -7.01 -10.43
N PHE A 112 -8.45 -6.21 -10.35
CA PHE A 112 -8.44 -4.83 -9.86
C PHE A 112 -9.44 -4.76 -8.71
N LEU A 113 -8.93 -4.44 -7.54
CA LEU A 113 -9.73 -4.30 -6.32
C LEU A 113 -9.67 -2.86 -5.85
N GLU A 114 -10.83 -2.30 -5.52
CA GLU A 114 -10.98 -1.08 -4.74
C GLU A 114 -11.42 -1.54 -3.34
N MET A 115 -10.65 -1.22 -2.31
CA MET A 115 -10.82 -1.77 -0.96
C MET A 115 -10.79 -0.66 0.09
N GLU A 116 -11.66 -0.78 1.06
CA GLU A 116 -11.67 0.00 2.29
C GLU A 116 -10.99 -0.81 3.40
N LEU A 117 -9.99 -0.24 4.01
CA LEU A 117 -9.24 -0.81 5.12
C LEU A 117 -9.46 0.02 6.39
N LEU A 118 -9.29 -0.60 7.57
CA LEU A 118 -9.29 0.11 8.83
C LEU A 118 -7.96 -0.04 9.57
N GLU A 119 -7.48 1.06 10.14
CA GLU A 119 -6.29 1.09 10.99
C GLU A 119 -6.52 0.27 12.25
N THR A 120 -5.53 -0.53 12.60
CA THR A 120 -5.51 -1.25 13.88
C THR A 120 -4.69 -0.49 14.92
N ARG A 121 -4.75 -0.95 16.17
CA ARG A 121 -3.90 -0.41 17.25
C ARG A 121 -2.49 -1.03 17.29
N CYS A 122 -2.17 -1.95 16.39
CA CYS A 122 -0.85 -2.54 16.30
C CYS A 122 0.03 -1.72 15.35
N HIS A 123 1.14 -1.24 15.86
CA HIS A 123 2.17 -0.62 15.03
C HIS A 123 2.75 -1.64 14.03
N VAL A 124 3.22 -1.17 12.86
CA VAL A 124 3.81 -2.04 11.83
C VAL A 124 4.97 -2.90 12.35
N LEU A 125 5.73 -2.42 13.33
CA LEU A 125 6.81 -3.15 14.01
C LEU A 125 6.34 -4.27 14.94
N SER A 126 5.06 -4.30 15.32
CA SER A 126 4.53 -5.32 16.22
C SER A 126 4.62 -6.70 15.58
N PRO A 127 5.08 -7.74 16.30
CA PRO A 127 5.09 -9.10 15.79
C PRO A 127 3.68 -9.70 15.66
N VAL A 128 2.67 -9.07 16.26
CA VAL A 128 1.28 -9.55 16.23
C VAL A 128 0.75 -9.48 14.81
N PRO A 129 0.19 -10.57 14.24
CA PRO A 129 -0.47 -10.53 12.93
C PRO A 129 -1.62 -9.53 12.92
N ALA A 130 -1.83 -8.83 11.78
CA ALA A 130 -2.87 -7.80 11.66
C ALA A 130 -4.27 -8.32 12.02
N ALA A 131 -4.59 -9.57 11.66
CA ALA A 131 -5.87 -10.20 11.98
C ALA A 131 -6.15 -10.35 13.49
N ASN A 132 -5.10 -10.32 14.34
CA ASN A 132 -5.20 -10.41 15.79
C ASN A 132 -5.17 -9.04 16.46
N CYS A 133 -5.06 -7.96 15.70
CA CYS A 133 -5.03 -6.60 16.18
C CYS A 133 -6.43 -6.03 16.29
N SER A 134 -6.74 -5.32 17.37
CA SER A 134 -8.01 -4.61 17.50
C SER A 134 -8.04 -3.39 16.57
N VAL A 135 -9.17 -3.20 15.89
CA VAL A 135 -9.40 -2.00 15.06
C VAL A 135 -9.61 -0.80 15.97
N ARG A 136 -9.14 0.35 15.54
CA ARG A 136 -9.31 1.62 16.23
C ARG A 136 -10.76 2.09 16.10
N ALA A 137 -11.40 2.39 17.21
CA ALA A 137 -12.81 2.78 17.23
C ALA A 137 -13.02 4.22 16.74
N ARG A 138 -14.23 4.55 16.30
CA ARG A 138 -14.59 5.90 15.79
C ARG A 138 -14.30 7.00 16.81
N HIS A 139 -14.64 6.80 18.09
CA HIS A 139 -14.36 7.77 19.15
C HIS A 139 -12.86 7.95 19.47
N GLU A 140 -11.99 7.14 18.89
CA GLU A 140 -10.53 7.26 18.94
C GLU A 140 -9.97 7.85 17.65
N HIS A 141 -10.76 8.51 16.83
CA HIS A 141 -10.43 8.84 15.45
C HIS A 141 -10.04 7.61 14.64
N ALA A 142 -10.99 6.76 14.31
CA ALA A 142 -10.77 5.67 13.37
C ALA A 142 -10.13 6.20 12.09
N VAL A 143 -9.28 5.41 11.48
CA VAL A 143 -8.58 5.78 10.24
C VAL A 143 -8.97 4.80 9.16
N GLU A 144 -9.58 5.34 8.11
CA GLU A 144 -9.93 4.60 6.90
C GLU A 144 -8.76 4.67 5.91
N GLY A 145 -8.48 3.54 5.28
CA GLY A 145 -7.50 3.43 4.21
C GLY A 145 -8.16 3.01 2.92
N ASP A 146 -8.19 3.90 1.93
CA ASP A 146 -8.65 3.61 0.57
C ASP A 146 -7.53 3.06 -0.27
N CYS A 147 -7.68 1.83 -0.76
CA CYS A 147 -6.66 1.14 -1.52
C CYS A 147 -7.14 0.65 -2.87
N ASN A 148 -6.40 0.99 -3.92
CA ASN A 148 -6.55 0.45 -5.26
C ASN A 148 -5.42 -0.54 -5.52
N VAL A 149 -5.77 -1.81 -5.73
CA VAL A 149 -4.80 -2.88 -5.90
C VAL A 149 -5.00 -3.61 -7.22
N LYS A 150 -3.86 -3.88 -7.88
CA LYS A 150 -3.81 -4.70 -9.09
C LYS A 150 -3.03 -5.98 -8.79
N LEU A 151 -3.68 -7.13 -9.01
CA LEU A 151 -3.05 -8.44 -8.82
C LEU A 151 -3.04 -9.23 -10.14
N LEU A 152 -2.03 -10.07 -10.29
CA LEU A 152 -1.99 -11.10 -11.32
C LEU A 152 -2.28 -12.44 -10.66
N LYS A 153 -3.26 -13.16 -11.17
CA LYS A 153 -3.48 -14.57 -10.86
C LYS A 153 -2.87 -15.41 -11.97
N HIS A 154 -1.95 -16.29 -11.60
CA HIS A 154 -1.29 -17.23 -12.51
C HIS A 154 -1.16 -18.59 -11.84
N GLU A 155 -1.63 -19.64 -12.49
CA GLU A 155 -1.61 -21.03 -11.95
C GLU A 155 -2.28 -21.17 -10.57
N GLY A 156 -3.27 -20.33 -10.28
CA GLY A 156 -4.02 -20.34 -9.01
C GLY A 156 -3.42 -19.43 -7.92
N GLU A 157 -2.23 -18.91 -8.11
CA GLU A 157 -1.55 -18.01 -7.17
C GLU A 157 -1.74 -16.53 -7.52
N PHE A 158 -1.94 -15.70 -6.52
CA PHE A 158 -2.01 -14.24 -6.66
C PHE A 158 -0.67 -13.58 -6.39
N LYS A 159 -0.29 -12.66 -7.26
CA LYS A 159 0.85 -11.77 -7.07
C LYS A 159 0.40 -10.32 -7.18
N VAL A 160 0.72 -9.49 -6.18
CA VAL A 160 0.45 -8.06 -6.24
C VAL A 160 1.39 -7.41 -7.25
N LEU A 161 0.83 -6.63 -8.18
CA LEU A 161 1.56 -5.90 -9.22
C LEU A 161 1.68 -4.42 -8.92
N ASN A 162 0.59 -3.83 -8.38
CA ASN A 162 0.53 -2.41 -8.08
C ASN A 162 -0.38 -2.19 -6.88
N VAL A 163 -0.01 -1.26 -6.02
CA VAL A 163 -0.81 -0.81 -4.88
C VAL A 163 -0.76 0.71 -4.86
N HIS A 164 -1.90 1.31 -4.62
CA HIS A 164 -2.04 2.74 -4.33
C HIS A 164 -3.01 2.89 -3.17
N CYS A 165 -2.50 3.32 -2.01
CA CYS A 165 -3.28 3.54 -0.80
C CYS A 165 -3.17 4.98 -0.32
N HIS A 166 -4.25 5.48 0.26
CA HIS A 166 -4.32 6.71 1.02
C HIS A 166 -5.17 6.50 2.25
N SER A 167 -4.85 7.15 3.38
CA SER A 167 -5.66 7.05 4.59
C SER A 167 -6.14 8.39 5.09
N THR A 168 -7.34 8.37 5.68
CA THR A 168 -8.01 9.55 6.24
C THR A 168 -8.56 9.22 7.63
N PRO A 169 -8.31 10.04 8.66
CA PRO A 169 -8.90 9.87 9.97
C PRO A 169 -10.33 10.44 10.03
N ASP A 170 -11.15 9.89 10.91
CA ASP A 170 -12.40 10.52 11.34
C ASP A 170 -12.16 11.96 11.79
N SER A 171 -13.04 12.87 11.40
CA SER A 171 -12.92 14.27 11.73
C SER A 171 -13.10 14.52 13.25
N ALA A 172 -12.52 15.60 13.75
CA ALA A 172 -12.74 16.00 15.13
C ALA A 172 -14.23 16.26 15.45
N GLU A 173 -14.99 16.74 14.45
CA GLU A 173 -16.43 16.98 14.59
C GLU A 173 -17.20 15.67 14.79
N ASP A 174 -16.88 14.63 14.03
CA ASP A 174 -17.54 13.33 14.15
C ASP A 174 -17.20 12.65 15.47
N VAL A 175 -15.94 12.76 15.92
CA VAL A 175 -15.53 12.23 17.22
C VAL A 175 -16.26 12.94 18.36
N VAL A 176 -16.33 14.28 18.35
CA VAL A 176 -17.04 15.07 19.40
C VAL A 176 -18.54 14.75 19.43
N ARG A 177 -19.17 14.46 18.27
CA ARG A 177 -20.58 14.04 18.23
C ARG A 177 -20.79 12.70 18.93
N LEU A 178 -19.83 11.78 18.83
CA LEU A 178 -19.91 10.45 19.42
C LEU A 178 -19.49 10.46 20.90
N CYS A 179 -18.47 11.25 21.22
CA CYS A 179 -17.85 11.33 22.54
C CYS A 179 -17.28 12.73 22.76
N PRO A 180 -18.04 13.64 23.42
CA PRO A 180 -17.64 15.04 23.59
C PRO A 180 -16.33 15.22 24.37
N ASP A 181 -16.01 14.30 25.27
CA ASP A 181 -14.84 14.38 26.14
C ASP A 181 -13.67 13.51 25.66
N CYS A 182 -13.80 12.86 24.50
CA CYS A 182 -12.74 12.04 23.95
C CYS A 182 -11.56 12.90 23.46
N PRO A 183 -10.31 12.35 23.55
CA PRO A 183 -9.13 13.05 23.06
C PRO A 183 -9.21 13.33 21.57
N LEU A 184 -8.78 14.52 21.16
CA LEU A 184 -8.74 14.97 19.77
C LEU A 184 -7.32 14.94 19.20
N LEU A 185 -7.17 14.64 17.92
CA LEU A 185 -5.88 14.62 17.24
C LEU A 185 -5.20 15.99 17.27
N LEU A 186 -3.89 15.98 17.57
CA LEU A 186 -3.00 17.11 17.43
C LEU A 186 -1.91 16.79 16.38
N PRO A 187 -1.46 17.80 15.61
CA PRO A 187 -0.34 17.64 14.70
C PRO A 187 0.88 16.98 15.39
N LEU A 188 1.52 16.02 14.75
CA LEU A 188 2.64 15.27 15.36
C LEU A 188 3.85 16.16 15.69
N ASN A 189 4.00 17.30 15.02
CA ASN A 189 5.00 18.33 15.31
C ASN A 189 4.55 19.38 16.34
N ASN A 190 3.36 19.24 16.92
CA ASN A 190 2.90 20.13 17.97
C ASN A 190 3.83 20.08 19.19
N ALA A 191 4.14 21.22 19.79
CA ALA A 191 5.07 21.32 20.91
C ALA A 191 4.68 20.43 22.10
N ASN A 192 3.38 20.32 22.41
CA ASN A 192 2.88 19.47 23.49
C ASN A 192 3.12 17.98 23.18
N VAL A 193 2.88 17.55 21.92
CA VAL A 193 3.12 16.18 21.48
C VAL A 193 4.61 15.84 21.57
N VAL A 194 5.47 16.69 21.04
CA VAL A 194 6.95 16.48 21.09
C VAL A 194 7.45 16.46 22.55
N SER A 195 6.95 17.39 23.37
CA SER A 195 7.31 17.43 24.81
C SER A 195 6.86 16.17 25.54
N ALA A 196 5.63 15.71 25.29
CA ALA A 196 5.08 14.50 25.92
C ALA A 196 5.88 13.25 25.52
N VAL A 197 6.26 13.12 24.24
CA VAL A 197 7.11 12.02 23.75
C VAL A 197 8.47 12.05 24.42
N ASN A 198 9.12 13.22 24.49
CA ASN A 198 10.44 13.35 25.14
C ASN A 198 10.35 12.99 26.65
N THR A 199 9.31 13.45 27.36
CA THR A 199 9.07 13.13 28.78
C THR A 199 8.88 11.63 28.95
N ALA A 200 8.02 11.01 28.14
CA ALA A 200 7.73 9.58 28.24
C ALA A 200 8.97 8.72 27.90
N LEU A 201 9.73 9.09 26.89
CA LEU A 201 10.95 8.38 26.50
C LEU A 201 12.04 8.51 27.58
N ALA A 202 12.21 9.70 28.16
CA ALA A 202 13.13 9.93 29.27
C ALA A 202 12.75 9.08 30.49
N HIS A 203 11.45 9.00 30.83
CA HIS A 203 10.96 8.14 31.92
C HIS A 203 11.26 6.66 31.65
N PHE A 204 10.96 6.16 30.44
CA PHE A 204 11.22 4.78 30.06
C PHE A 204 12.73 4.45 30.11
N ASN A 205 13.59 5.32 29.61
CA ASN A 205 15.04 5.14 29.65
C ASN A 205 15.60 5.20 31.08
N ALA A 206 15.00 6.00 31.98
CA ALA A 206 15.41 6.06 33.39
C ALA A 206 15.09 4.77 34.15
N GLU A 207 14.03 4.05 33.76
CA GLU A 207 13.70 2.72 34.35
C GLU A 207 14.64 1.62 33.84
N ASN A 208 15.23 1.80 32.64
CA ASN A 208 16.12 0.83 31.99
C ASN A 208 17.59 1.24 32.15
N ASN A 209 18.14 1.10 33.35
CA ASN A 209 19.45 1.61 33.77
C ASN A 209 20.68 1.18 32.92
N SER A 210 20.57 0.17 32.05
CA SER A 210 21.70 -0.40 31.31
C SER A 210 21.66 -0.14 29.80
N ILE A 211 20.50 0.18 29.24
CA ILE A 211 20.29 0.32 27.81
C ILE A 211 19.55 1.62 27.52
N HIS A 212 19.81 2.18 26.34
CA HIS A 212 19.21 3.45 25.92
C HIS A 212 18.46 3.29 24.60
N TYR A 213 17.20 3.69 24.59
CA TYR A 213 16.37 3.74 23.39
C TYR A 213 16.26 5.16 22.86
N GLN A 214 16.21 5.27 21.55
CA GLN A 214 15.98 6.53 20.83
C GLN A 214 14.59 6.54 20.21
N LEU A 215 14.06 7.74 20.05
CA LEU A 215 12.83 7.95 19.30
C LEU A 215 13.06 7.59 17.83
N LEU A 216 12.18 6.76 17.32
CA LEU A 216 12.19 6.34 15.93
C LEU A 216 11.11 7.09 15.14
N GLU A 217 9.88 7.06 15.63
CA GLU A 217 8.73 7.66 14.96
C GLU A 217 7.70 8.11 16.00
N ILE A 218 7.10 9.28 15.82
CA ILE A 218 5.87 9.68 16.51
C ILE A 218 4.70 9.26 15.62
N SER A 219 3.93 8.27 16.09
CA SER A 219 2.87 7.68 15.27
C SER A 219 1.51 8.33 15.49
N ARG A 220 1.26 8.85 16.72
CA ARG A 220 -0.02 9.48 17.06
C ARG A 220 0.12 10.47 18.20
N GLY A 221 -0.58 11.60 18.10
CA GLY A 221 -0.68 12.61 19.14
C GLY A 221 -2.12 13.08 19.33
N GLN A 222 -2.59 13.15 20.58
CA GLN A 222 -3.94 13.57 20.93
C GLN A 222 -3.91 14.43 22.19
N ILE A 223 -4.92 15.29 22.36
CA ILE A 223 -5.12 16.09 23.57
C ILE A 223 -6.49 15.81 24.17
N SER A 224 -6.56 15.66 25.48
CA SER A 224 -7.78 15.70 26.27
C SER A 224 -7.87 16.97 27.10
N VAL A 225 -9.09 17.44 27.35
CA VAL A 225 -9.36 18.65 28.16
C VAL A 225 -9.66 18.30 29.60
N LEU A 226 -10.30 17.15 29.84
CA LEU A 226 -10.73 16.71 31.18
C LEU A 226 -10.39 15.21 31.38
N PRO A 227 -9.33 14.88 32.11
CA PRO A 227 -8.29 15.77 32.63
C PRO A 227 -7.39 16.31 31.51
N PRO A 228 -6.76 17.50 31.72
CA PRO A 228 -5.85 18.05 30.72
C PRO A 228 -4.61 17.15 30.60
N ALA A 229 -4.48 16.53 29.43
CA ALA A 229 -3.38 15.60 29.14
C ALA A 229 -3.08 15.53 27.64
N THR A 230 -1.84 15.20 27.33
CA THR A 230 -1.40 14.83 25.98
C THR A 230 -1.15 13.33 25.92
N HIS A 231 -1.85 12.68 24.99
CA HIS A 231 -1.69 11.26 24.71
C HIS A 231 -0.81 11.09 23.50
N VAL A 232 0.19 10.22 23.59
CA VAL A 232 1.14 9.97 22.51
C VAL A 232 1.37 8.48 22.30
N GLU A 233 1.49 8.10 21.02
CA GLU A 233 1.94 6.77 20.63
C GLU A 233 3.17 6.96 19.72
N PHE A 234 4.26 6.24 20.03
CA PHE A 234 5.52 6.41 19.32
C PHE A 234 6.35 5.13 19.32
N ALA A 235 7.14 4.97 18.26
CA ALA A 235 8.08 3.86 18.11
C ALA A 235 9.47 4.25 18.62
N ILE A 236 10.18 3.27 19.20
CA ILE A 236 11.53 3.41 19.71
C ILE A 236 12.45 2.36 19.11
N VAL A 237 13.75 2.65 19.11
CA VAL A 237 14.80 1.77 18.64
C VAL A 237 15.96 1.77 19.63
N LEU A 238 16.55 0.59 19.87
CA LEU A 238 17.72 0.45 20.71
C LEU A 238 18.91 1.18 20.09
N SER A 239 19.63 1.98 20.90
CA SER A 239 20.85 2.66 20.48
C SER A 239 22.11 1.88 20.86
N ASN A 240 23.23 2.28 20.31
CA ASN A 240 24.55 1.72 20.64
C ASN A 240 25.16 2.28 21.92
N CYS A 241 24.46 3.18 22.63
CA CYS A 241 24.88 3.75 23.90
C CYS A 241 24.24 3.04 25.09
N SER A 242 24.96 2.98 26.21
CA SER A 242 24.36 2.76 27.52
C SER A 242 23.58 4.00 27.98
N ALA A 243 22.72 3.84 28.98
CA ALA A 243 21.98 4.96 29.56
C ALA A 243 22.90 6.08 30.08
N GLN A 244 24.10 5.72 30.59
CA GLN A 244 25.07 6.65 31.13
C GLN A 244 25.81 7.41 30.02
N GLU A 245 26.25 6.72 28.98
CA GLU A 245 26.88 7.33 27.79
C GLU A 245 25.92 8.27 27.05
N ALA A 246 24.63 7.94 27.00
CA ALA A 246 23.63 8.79 26.36
C ALA A 246 23.43 10.13 27.09
N GLN A 247 23.68 10.20 28.39
CA GLN A 247 23.65 11.46 29.15
C GLN A 247 24.86 12.33 28.84
N ASP A 248 26.02 11.70 28.64
CA ASP A 248 27.31 12.41 28.40
C ASP A 248 27.51 12.74 26.91
N LEU A 249 27.01 11.89 26.00
CA LEU A 249 27.26 11.92 24.56
C LEU A 249 25.96 11.94 23.73
N ALA A 250 24.94 12.61 24.19
CA ALA A 250 23.59 12.58 23.61
C ALA A 250 23.51 12.76 22.06
N GLN A 251 24.53 13.34 21.43
CA GLN A 251 24.57 13.55 19.98
C GLN A 251 25.23 12.40 19.19
N ASP A 252 26.00 11.55 19.85
CA ASP A 252 26.79 10.49 19.18
C ASP A 252 26.12 9.10 19.22
N CYS A 253 25.04 8.95 19.99
CA CYS A 253 24.30 7.70 20.03
C CYS A 253 23.56 7.45 18.72
N LYS A 254 23.76 6.27 18.15
CA LYS A 254 23.14 5.86 16.89
C LYS A 254 22.23 4.64 17.10
N PRO A 255 21.12 4.55 16.35
CA PRO A 255 20.30 3.35 16.35
C PRO A 255 21.13 2.12 15.96
N LEU A 256 20.92 1.01 16.66
CA LEU A 256 21.47 -0.28 16.26
C LEU A 256 20.76 -0.81 15.02
N THR A 257 21.51 -1.40 14.12
CA THR A 257 21.03 -1.87 12.82
C THR A 257 21.26 -3.36 12.62
N GLY A 258 20.56 -3.95 11.65
CA GLY A 258 20.73 -5.36 11.28
C GLY A 258 20.27 -6.31 12.41
N GLU A 259 21.02 -7.38 12.60
CA GLU A 259 20.68 -8.45 13.56
C GLU A 259 20.66 -8.00 15.02
N HIS A 260 21.24 -6.85 15.36
CA HIS A 260 21.28 -6.28 16.70
C HIS A 260 20.21 -5.22 16.94
N SER A 261 19.41 -4.89 15.92
CA SER A 261 18.33 -3.91 16.07
C SER A 261 17.21 -4.48 16.97
N GLN A 262 16.77 -3.69 17.92
CA GLN A 262 15.63 -4.01 18.76
C GLN A 262 14.69 -2.82 18.74
N PHE A 263 13.43 -3.08 18.46
CA PHE A 263 12.40 -2.07 18.35
C PHE A 263 11.39 -2.20 19.47
N GLY A 264 10.69 -1.11 19.74
CA GLY A 264 9.59 -1.09 20.68
C GLY A 264 8.54 -0.07 20.29
N PHE A 265 7.41 -0.14 20.95
CA PHE A 265 6.31 0.78 20.79
C PHE A 265 5.77 1.22 22.13
N CYS A 266 5.65 2.53 22.30
CA CYS A 266 5.24 3.18 23.53
C CYS A 266 3.90 3.89 23.36
N LYS A 267 3.09 3.83 24.42
CA LYS A 267 1.89 4.65 24.62
C LYS A 267 2.06 5.39 25.93
N ALA A 268 1.82 6.69 25.90
CA ALA A 268 1.94 7.50 27.11
C ALA A 268 0.82 8.52 27.22
N THR A 269 0.48 8.84 28.45
CA THR A 269 -0.40 9.95 28.84
C THR A 269 0.37 10.85 29.78
N VAL A 270 0.67 12.07 29.34
CA VAL A 270 1.37 13.09 30.11
C VAL A 270 0.38 14.16 30.51
N PHE A 271 0.20 14.37 31.81
CA PHE A 271 -0.77 15.31 32.37
C PHE A 271 -0.19 16.73 32.43
N ASP A 272 -1.01 17.72 32.09
CA ASP A 272 -0.60 19.13 32.20
C ASP A 272 -0.84 19.67 33.61
N HIS A 273 0.16 19.56 34.46
CA HIS A 273 0.13 20.05 35.84
C HIS A 273 0.13 21.60 35.96
N ASN A 274 0.29 22.33 34.87
CA ASN A 274 0.27 23.80 34.86
C ASN A 274 -1.15 24.37 34.75
N VAL A 275 -2.12 23.54 34.36
CA VAL A 275 -3.52 23.97 34.26
C VAL A 275 -4.15 23.93 35.67
N PRO A 276 -4.66 25.05 36.21
CA PRO A 276 -5.30 25.09 37.51
C PRO A 276 -6.68 24.41 37.45
N THR A 277 -6.70 23.11 37.64
CA THR A 277 -7.95 22.32 37.63
C THR A 277 -8.64 22.25 39.00
N GLY A 278 -7.97 22.69 40.05
CA GLY A 278 -8.46 22.53 41.44
C GLY A 278 -8.46 21.07 41.91
N GLN A 279 -8.00 20.13 41.09
CA GLN A 279 -7.88 18.70 41.42
C GLN A 279 -6.43 18.24 41.32
N THR A 280 -6.06 17.27 42.14
CA THR A 280 -4.76 16.62 42.00
C THR A 280 -4.79 15.75 40.74
N LEU A 281 -3.97 16.06 39.72
CA LEU A 281 -3.85 15.26 38.52
C LEU A 281 -3.11 13.93 38.82
N PRO A 282 -3.43 12.87 38.09
CA PRO A 282 -2.68 11.62 38.14
C PRO A 282 -1.21 11.81 37.74
N LYS A 283 -0.37 10.86 38.08
CA LYS A 283 0.98 10.78 37.54
C LYS A 283 0.95 10.38 36.09
N ASP A 284 1.96 10.81 35.33
CA ASP A 284 2.16 10.38 33.97
C ASP A 284 2.19 8.85 33.85
N VAL A 285 1.56 8.35 32.82
CA VAL A 285 1.48 6.91 32.53
C VAL A 285 2.28 6.63 31.27
N VAL A 286 3.28 5.76 31.38
CA VAL A 286 4.10 5.33 30.24
C VAL A 286 4.06 3.82 30.16
N HIS A 287 3.73 3.28 29.01
CA HIS A 287 3.74 1.87 28.74
C HIS A 287 4.46 1.60 27.42
N CYS A 288 5.60 0.93 27.49
CA CYS A 288 6.38 0.52 26.32
C CYS A 288 6.45 -1.00 26.23
N SER A 289 6.23 -1.51 25.03
CA SER A 289 6.46 -2.91 24.67
C SER A 289 7.68 -2.98 23.77
N VAL A 290 8.70 -3.67 24.22
CA VAL A 290 9.90 -3.95 23.43
C VAL A 290 9.70 -5.30 22.76
N TYR A 291 9.98 -5.36 21.47
CA TYR A 291 9.79 -6.58 20.68
C TYR A 291 11.09 -7.40 20.67
N GLU A 292 10.95 -8.71 20.78
CA GLU A 292 12.07 -9.60 20.57
C GLU A 292 12.56 -9.49 19.11
N GLN A 293 13.87 -9.69 18.95
CA GLN A 293 14.53 -9.62 17.66
C GLN A 293 13.92 -10.64 16.69
N GLN A 294 13.32 -10.16 15.63
CA GLN A 294 12.78 -11.01 14.57
C GLN A 294 13.85 -11.21 13.48
N ALA A 295 14.38 -12.43 13.40
CA ALA A 295 15.24 -12.81 12.27
C ALA A 295 14.39 -12.93 11.00
N GLY A 296 14.50 -11.99 10.07
CA GLY A 296 13.81 -12.06 8.80
C GLY A 296 13.91 -10.80 7.93
N ALA A 297 13.56 -10.94 6.66
CA ALA A 297 13.66 -9.92 5.61
C ALA A 297 12.89 -8.60 5.91
N PHE A 298 11.95 -8.63 6.85
CA PHE A 298 11.16 -7.47 7.27
C PHE A 298 12.04 -6.37 7.87
N HIS A 299 13.05 -6.73 8.69
CA HIS A 299 13.92 -5.75 9.32
C HIS A 299 14.93 -5.09 8.37
N THR A 300 15.39 -5.79 7.34
CA THR A 300 16.37 -5.23 6.40
C THR A 300 15.77 -4.14 5.54
N HIS A 301 14.56 -4.33 5.04
CA HIS A 301 13.87 -3.34 4.24
C HIS A 301 13.51 -2.09 5.09
N TRP A 302 13.13 -2.30 6.34
CA TRP A 302 12.75 -1.24 7.26
C TRP A 302 13.96 -0.40 7.73
N THR A 303 15.09 -1.05 8.03
CA THR A 303 16.31 -0.36 8.46
C THR A 303 16.95 0.48 7.36
N GLU A 304 16.86 0.06 6.09
CA GLU A 304 17.39 0.83 4.97
C GLU A 304 16.65 2.16 4.75
N HIS A 305 15.34 2.19 5.00
CA HIS A 305 14.52 3.39 4.77
C HIS A 305 14.45 4.35 5.97
N HIS A 306 14.80 3.94 7.20
CA HIS A 306 14.52 4.71 8.42
C HIS A 306 15.74 5.31 9.12
N LEU A 307 16.96 4.94 8.74
CA LEU A 307 18.16 5.37 9.43
C LEU A 307 18.57 6.84 9.18
N GLY A 308 17.77 7.60 8.44
CA GLY A 308 18.10 8.96 8.01
C GLY A 308 17.51 10.12 8.81
N GLY A 309 16.60 9.91 9.76
CA GLY A 309 16.02 11.06 10.48
C GLY A 309 14.77 10.75 11.29
N LYS A 310 14.52 11.59 12.29
CA LYS A 310 13.26 11.61 13.05
C LYS A 310 12.13 11.96 12.09
N ILE A 311 11.31 10.99 11.70
CA ILE A 311 10.19 11.24 10.83
C ILE A 311 9.03 11.71 11.70
N ILE A 312 8.80 13.01 11.66
CA ILE A 312 7.61 13.65 12.20
C ILE A 312 6.77 14.02 10.97
N SER A 313 5.69 13.28 10.70
CA SER A 313 4.76 13.64 9.64
C SER A 313 4.06 14.95 10.01
N PRO A 314 4.25 16.04 9.28
CA PRO A 314 3.65 17.31 9.64
C PRO A 314 2.15 17.31 9.37
N GLY A 315 1.39 17.92 10.26
CA GLY A 315 0.06 18.45 9.99
C GLY A 315 -1.15 17.60 10.33
N ILE A 316 -0.99 16.28 10.53
CA ILE A 316 -2.07 15.37 10.90
C ILE A 316 -1.67 14.66 12.21
N GLY A 317 -2.60 14.45 13.11
CA GLY A 317 -2.31 13.87 14.44
C GLY A 317 -2.00 12.37 14.44
N HIS A 318 -1.77 11.77 13.28
CA HIS A 318 -1.40 10.37 13.10
C HIS A 318 -0.54 10.20 11.84
N THR A 319 0.14 9.05 11.73
CA THR A 319 0.85 8.65 10.51
C THR A 319 -0.12 8.26 9.40
N VAL A 320 0.16 8.70 8.18
CA VAL A 320 -0.70 8.44 7.01
C VAL A 320 -0.22 7.19 6.29
N LEU A 321 -1.16 6.31 5.93
CA LEU A 321 -0.90 5.26 4.96
C LEU A 321 -0.78 5.88 3.57
N SER A 322 0.43 6.01 3.08
CA SER A 322 0.70 6.45 1.70
C SER A 322 1.63 5.42 1.07
N LEU A 323 1.06 4.49 0.32
CA LEU A 323 1.82 3.44 -0.33
C LEU A 323 1.57 3.50 -1.84
N ILE A 324 2.64 3.73 -2.59
CA ILE A 324 2.65 3.62 -4.05
C ILE A 324 3.71 2.59 -4.40
N HIS A 325 3.30 1.40 -4.80
CA HIS A 325 4.21 0.32 -5.15
C HIS A 325 3.85 -0.27 -6.50
N SER A 326 4.84 -0.36 -7.41
CA SER A 326 4.66 -0.92 -8.75
C SER A 326 5.80 -1.86 -9.10
N HIS A 327 5.50 -3.10 -9.46
CA HIS A 327 6.48 -4.10 -9.89
C HIS A 327 6.83 -4.06 -11.38
N ASN A 328 6.55 -2.96 -12.07
CA ASN A 328 6.80 -2.91 -13.52
C ASN A 328 8.22 -2.48 -13.90
N ASP A 329 9.08 -2.15 -12.90
CA ASP A 329 10.42 -1.66 -13.13
C ASP A 329 11.47 -2.74 -12.85
N THR A 330 12.09 -3.22 -13.91
CA THR A 330 13.28 -4.09 -13.90
C THR A 330 14.56 -3.33 -13.53
N HIS A 331 14.46 -2.07 -13.13
CA HIS A 331 15.57 -1.27 -12.60
C HIS A 331 15.07 -0.44 -11.42
N ALA A 332 15.33 -0.93 -10.22
CA ALA A 332 15.19 -0.16 -9.00
C ALA A 332 16.31 0.89 -8.94
N SER A 333 16.06 2.08 -9.44
CA SER A 333 16.78 3.27 -9.05
C SER A 333 16.05 3.91 -7.88
N HIS A 334 16.81 4.18 -6.82
CA HIS A 334 16.41 4.90 -5.63
C HIS A 334 15.63 6.17 -5.99
N GLU A 335 14.32 6.18 -5.83
CA GLU A 335 13.57 7.42 -5.85
C GLU A 335 13.28 7.86 -4.42
N SER A 336 13.94 8.94 -4.07
CA SER A 336 13.68 9.73 -2.89
C SER A 336 12.23 10.19 -2.90
N HIS A 337 11.47 9.87 -1.86
CA HIS A 337 10.15 10.45 -1.65
C HIS A 337 10.27 11.95 -1.39
N SER A 338 10.15 12.73 -2.45
CA SER A 338 9.89 14.16 -2.34
C SER A 338 8.45 14.32 -1.89
N ALA A 339 8.25 14.90 -0.71
CA ALA A 339 6.93 15.33 -0.25
C ALA A 339 6.43 16.40 -1.22
N GLU A 340 5.55 16.03 -2.16
CA GLU A 340 4.88 17.00 -2.99
C GLU A 340 3.89 17.80 -2.13
N ALA A 341 4.10 19.10 -2.12
CA ALA A 341 3.22 20.06 -1.49
C ALA A 341 1.81 19.95 -2.09
N ILE A 342 0.82 19.77 -1.24
CA ILE A 342 -0.60 19.78 -1.62
C ILE A 342 -0.93 21.17 -2.16
N VAL A 343 -1.10 21.27 -3.49
CA VAL A 343 -1.70 22.44 -4.12
C VAL A 343 -3.22 22.34 -3.90
N PRO A 344 -3.88 23.34 -3.32
CA PRO A 344 -5.31 23.27 -3.10
C PRO A 344 -6.05 23.18 -4.44
N ALA A 345 -6.86 22.14 -4.60
CA ALA A 345 -7.68 21.93 -5.77
C ALA A 345 -8.69 23.07 -5.90
N VAL A 346 -8.58 23.82 -6.99
CA VAL A 346 -9.59 24.82 -7.38
C VAL A 346 -10.85 24.03 -7.78
N GLN A 347 -11.92 24.22 -7.04
CA GLN A 347 -13.22 23.67 -7.35
C GLN A 347 -13.71 24.19 -8.70
N PRO A 348 -14.10 23.31 -9.65
CA PRO A 348 -14.72 23.78 -10.88
C PRO A 348 -16.13 24.32 -10.60
N ALA A 349 -16.40 25.52 -11.08
CA ALA A 349 -17.71 26.17 -10.99
C ALA A 349 -18.77 25.30 -11.69
N VAL A 350 -19.82 24.94 -10.94
CA VAL A 350 -20.98 24.22 -11.46
C VAL A 350 -21.81 25.16 -12.33
N VAL A 351 -21.75 25.01 -13.65
CA VAL A 351 -22.65 25.69 -14.58
C VAL A 351 -23.98 24.92 -14.59
N LYS A 352 -25.02 25.50 -14.02
CA LYS A 352 -26.41 25.03 -14.17
C LYS A 352 -26.82 25.16 -15.64
N ARG A 353 -26.97 24.02 -16.34
CA ARG A 353 -27.72 23.95 -17.59
C ARG A 353 -29.19 23.68 -17.27
N GLU A 354 -30.05 24.59 -17.63
CA GLU A 354 -31.50 24.34 -17.69
C GLU A 354 -31.74 23.36 -18.86
N VAL A 355 -32.28 22.21 -18.55
CA VAL A 355 -32.75 21.24 -19.53
C VAL A 355 -34.25 21.33 -19.62
N GLY A 356 -34.74 21.69 -20.83
CA GLY A 356 -36.16 21.74 -21.13
C GLY A 356 -36.83 20.36 -20.93
N ALA A 357 -38.06 20.41 -20.42
CA ALA A 357 -38.86 19.25 -20.08
C ALA A 357 -39.15 18.34 -21.27
N ALA A 358 -38.66 17.09 -21.21
CA ALA A 358 -39.11 15.98 -22.04
C ALA A 358 -40.29 15.26 -21.36
N PRO A 359 -41.24 14.68 -22.12
CA PRO A 359 -42.41 14.03 -21.56
C PRO A 359 -42.06 12.80 -20.72
N PRO A 360 -42.85 12.44 -19.69
CA PRO A 360 -42.50 11.38 -18.76
C PRO A 360 -42.57 10.00 -19.45
N LEU A 361 -41.41 9.39 -19.63
CA LEU A 361 -41.31 7.98 -19.88
C LEU A 361 -41.69 7.22 -18.59
N GLN A 362 -42.65 6.33 -18.68
CA GLN A 362 -43.02 5.44 -17.57
C GLN A 362 -41.76 4.66 -17.12
N PRO A 363 -41.46 4.61 -15.82
CA PRO A 363 -40.35 3.83 -15.33
C PRO A 363 -40.66 2.33 -15.54
N VAL A 364 -39.93 1.70 -16.45
CA VAL A 364 -39.82 0.23 -16.45
C VAL A 364 -39.11 -0.12 -15.17
N LEU A 365 -39.85 -0.71 -14.21
CA LEU A 365 -39.26 -1.32 -13.02
C LEU A 365 -38.42 -2.53 -13.49
N VAL A 366 -37.18 -2.28 -13.85
CA VAL A 366 -36.16 -3.31 -13.95
C VAL A 366 -35.87 -3.71 -12.51
N ALA A 367 -36.20 -4.92 -12.14
CA ALA A 367 -35.80 -5.48 -10.86
C ALA A 367 -34.27 -5.29 -10.73
N PRO A 368 -33.78 -4.73 -9.61
CA PRO A 368 -32.35 -4.58 -9.42
C PRO A 368 -31.73 -5.97 -9.55
N GLY A 369 -30.80 -6.11 -10.50
CA GLY A 369 -29.97 -7.31 -10.59
C GLY A 369 -29.22 -7.52 -9.27
N PRO A 370 -28.72 -8.73 -9.00
CA PRO A 370 -27.98 -9.00 -7.78
C PRO A 370 -26.87 -7.95 -7.65
N GLN A 371 -26.83 -7.28 -6.51
CA GLN A 371 -25.82 -6.28 -6.21
C GLN A 371 -24.46 -7.00 -6.17
N LEU A 372 -23.58 -6.68 -7.09
CA LEU A 372 -22.28 -7.34 -7.19
C LEU A 372 -21.27 -6.79 -6.19
N CYS A 373 -21.37 -5.54 -5.85
CA CYS A 373 -20.55 -4.77 -4.92
C CYS A 373 -21.36 -3.56 -4.39
N PRO A 374 -21.00 -2.94 -3.28
CA PRO A 374 -19.90 -3.30 -2.39
C PRO A 374 -20.12 -4.63 -1.64
N GLY A 375 -19.05 -5.23 -1.16
CA GLY A 375 -19.06 -6.43 -0.34
C GLY A 375 -19.54 -6.18 1.09
N LYS A 376 -19.46 -7.24 1.90
CA LYS A 376 -19.82 -7.17 3.32
C LYS A 376 -18.86 -6.26 4.10
N VAL A 377 -19.40 -5.57 5.09
CA VAL A 377 -18.63 -4.82 6.09
C VAL A 377 -18.18 -5.77 7.19
N HIS A 378 -16.89 -5.82 7.49
CA HIS A 378 -16.32 -6.71 8.50
C HIS A 378 -16.35 -6.13 9.91
N PHE A 379 -16.24 -4.80 10.04
CA PHE A 379 -16.18 -4.11 11.32
C PHE A 379 -17.29 -3.07 11.44
N PHE A 380 -17.14 -1.90 10.84
CA PHE A 380 -18.13 -0.82 10.85
C PHE A 380 -17.96 0.09 9.63
N SER A 381 -19.03 0.84 9.29
CA SER A 381 -18.96 1.89 8.27
C SER A 381 -18.61 3.23 8.91
N LEU A 382 -17.79 4.03 8.23
CA LEU A 382 -17.47 5.41 8.61
C LEU A 382 -18.44 6.43 7.99
N ASP A 383 -19.33 5.99 7.08
CA ASP A 383 -20.38 6.80 6.44
C ASP A 383 -21.41 7.35 7.43
#